data_5978f23ce0f858a4a007548903f69ebe
#
_entry.id   5978f23ce0f858a4a007548903f69ebe
#
_cell.length_a   1.000
_cell.length_b   1.000
_cell.length_c   1.000
_cell.angle_alpha   90.00
_cell.angle_beta   90.00
_cell.angle_gamma   90.00
#
_symmetry.space_group_name_H-M   'P 1'
#
loop_
_entity.id
_entity.type
_entity.pdbx_description
1 polymer ?
#
loop_
_entity_poly.entity_id
_entity_poly.type
_entity_poly.pdbx_seq_one_letter_code
_entity_poly.pdbx_strand_id
1 'polypeptide(L)'
;MDKEQAKKEFMAMLDEAKEGTGRPAEEVFAELEEKFSAKNVFYITGDTHGEFERIKNFCQQHEVEPENTFIILGDVGLNYFGGGTDRKGKKKLSKIPVTFFCIHGNHELRPSKALGYQIQEYRGGKVWVEPAYPNILFAIDGEIYDFMGYSCLVIGGAYSVDKYYRLARGYRWFPDEQPSEEIKRKVESVLAARDWKVDIVFAHTCPLRYEPVEVFLPMIDQSTVDKSTEIWLGEIEKKLTYERWYCGHYHLAKKIDKIQFMFEDYDILPHTLNLQEETEMIRRMERQAEIVHALGLLDDIEGET
;
A
#
# COMPACT_ATOMS: atom_id res chain seq x y z
N MET A 1 8.15 2.24 -15.47
CA MET A 1 9.04 3.30 -16.02
C MET A 1 9.56 4.07 -14.80
N ASP A 2 10.87 4.29 -14.68
CA ASP A 2 11.36 5.02 -13.51
C ASP A 2 11.06 6.53 -13.63
N LYS A 3 11.07 7.23 -12.50
CA LYS A 3 10.70 8.65 -12.37
C LYS A 3 11.59 9.58 -13.23
N GLU A 4 12.88 9.24 -13.38
CA GLU A 4 13.80 10.00 -14.23
C GLU A 4 13.51 9.78 -15.71
N GLN A 5 13.16 8.55 -16.07
CA GLN A 5 12.76 8.21 -17.44
C GLN A 5 11.45 8.93 -17.84
N ALA A 6 10.45 8.92 -16.95
CA ALA A 6 9.18 9.63 -17.14
C ALA A 6 9.40 11.15 -17.27
N LYS A 7 10.25 11.74 -16.45
CA LYS A 7 10.61 13.16 -16.50
C LYS A 7 11.33 13.53 -17.79
N LYS A 8 12.22 12.65 -18.25
CA LYS A 8 12.99 12.84 -19.49
C LYS A 8 12.10 12.76 -20.72
N GLU A 9 11.17 11.79 -20.75
CA GLU A 9 10.18 11.66 -21.82
C GLU A 9 9.24 12.87 -21.84
N PHE A 10 8.75 13.33 -20.69
CA PHE A 10 7.90 14.52 -20.57
C PHE A 10 8.61 15.78 -21.07
N MET A 11 9.88 15.98 -20.71
CA MET A 11 10.66 17.13 -21.19
C MET A 11 10.91 17.06 -22.70
N ALA A 12 11.15 15.87 -23.25
CA ALA A 12 11.30 15.67 -24.69
C ALA A 12 10.02 16.02 -25.45
N MET A 13 8.85 15.61 -24.95
CA MET A 13 7.54 15.93 -25.52
C MET A 13 7.24 17.43 -25.47
N LEU A 14 7.63 18.12 -24.39
CA LEU A 14 7.50 19.58 -24.28
C LEU A 14 8.42 20.33 -25.28
N ASP A 15 9.62 19.82 -25.53
CA ASP A 15 10.54 20.41 -26.46
C ASP A 15 10.06 20.20 -27.93
N GLU A 16 9.53 19.03 -28.27
CA GLU A 16 8.87 18.77 -29.56
C GLU A 16 7.66 19.70 -29.81
N ALA A 17 6.84 19.94 -28.76
CA ALA A 17 5.72 20.87 -28.87
C ALA A 17 6.15 22.32 -29.11
N LYS A 18 7.30 22.75 -28.56
CA LYS A 18 7.84 24.10 -28.74
C LYS A 18 8.43 24.33 -30.13
N GLU A 19 8.94 23.28 -30.80
CA GLU A 19 9.58 23.37 -32.12
C GLU A 19 8.56 23.40 -33.26
N GLY A 20 7.25 23.29 -33.00
CA GLY A 20 6.18 23.39 -33.99
C GLY A 20 6.14 22.24 -35.03
N THR A 21 6.92 21.18 -34.78
CA THR A 21 7.00 19.98 -35.65
C THR A 21 6.23 18.79 -35.05
N GLY A 22 5.59 19.00 -33.89
CA GLY A 22 4.95 17.98 -33.09
C GLY A 22 3.48 17.74 -33.42
N ARG A 23 2.94 16.69 -32.81
CA ARG A 23 1.52 16.36 -32.80
C ARG A 23 0.69 17.51 -32.22
N PRO A 24 -0.61 17.64 -32.57
CA PRO A 24 -1.48 18.62 -31.97
C PRO A 24 -1.41 18.60 -30.44
N ALA A 25 -1.38 19.75 -29.80
CA ALA A 25 -1.26 19.87 -28.36
C ALA A 25 -2.34 19.06 -27.61
N GLU A 26 -3.55 18.98 -28.19
CA GLU A 26 -4.67 18.19 -27.65
C GLU A 26 -4.37 16.69 -27.61
N GLU A 27 -3.68 16.14 -28.62
CA GLU A 27 -3.28 14.72 -28.63
C GLU A 27 -2.18 14.45 -27.57
N VAL A 28 -1.26 15.39 -27.41
CA VAL A 28 -0.20 15.30 -26.39
C VAL A 28 -0.80 15.41 -24.98
N PHE A 29 -1.74 16.34 -24.78
CA PHE A 29 -2.45 16.48 -23.52
C PHE A 29 -3.33 15.26 -23.21
N ALA A 30 -4.06 14.72 -24.19
CA ALA A 30 -4.87 13.51 -24.01
C ALA A 30 -4.00 12.29 -23.66
N GLU A 31 -2.84 12.13 -24.30
CA GLU A 31 -1.88 11.07 -23.99
C GLU A 31 -1.24 11.27 -22.61
N LEU A 32 -0.97 12.51 -22.22
CA LEU A 32 -0.49 12.87 -20.88
C LEU A 32 -1.60 12.62 -19.83
N GLU A 33 -2.83 13.04 -20.09
CA GLU A 33 -3.98 12.74 -19.24
C GLU A 33 -4.21 11.23 -19.13
N GLU A 34 -4.09 10.46 -20.20
CA GLU A 34 -4.19 9.00 -20.17
C GLU A 34 -3.02 8.36 -19.40
N LYS A 35 -1.81 8.88 -19.56
CA LYS A 35 -0.58 8.37 -18.94
C LYS A 35 -0.41 8.80 -17.48
N PHE A 36 -0.91 9.98 -17.12
CA PHE A 36 -0.81 10.58 -15.79
C PHE A 36 -2.17 10.77 -15.09
N SER A 37 -3.30 10.47 -15.76
CA SER A 37 -4.56 10.34 -15.04
C SER A 37 -4.37 9.25 -13.99
N ALA A 38 -4.67 9.59 -12.76
CA ALA A 38 -4.50 8.70 -11.60
C ALA A 38 -5.49 7.52 -11.66
N LYS A 39 -5.36 6.68 -12.72
CA LYS A 39 -6.20 5.49 -12.92
C LYS A 39 -5.98 4.41 -11.85
N ASN A 40 -4.95 4.56 -11.01
CA ASN A 40 -4.64 3.59 -9.96
C ASN A 40 -4.19 4.30 -8.69
N VAL A 41 -5.14 4.75 -7.90
CA VAL A 41 -4.86 5.27 -6.56
C VAL A 41 -4.73 4.08 -5.59
N PHE A 42 -3.73 4.13 -4.72
CA PHE A 42 -3.49 3.15 -3.68
C PHE A 42 -3.79 3.78 -2.33
N TYR A 43 -4.89 3.36 -1.72
CA TYR A 43 -5.27 3.76 -0.38
C TYR A 43 -4.66 2.80 0.63
N ILE A 44 -4.11 3.32 1.73
CA ILE A 44 -3.49 2.54 2.79
C ILE A 44 -4.32 2.71 4.05
N THR A 45 -4.62 1.62 4.73
CA THR A 45 -5.32 1.64 6.02
C THR A 45 -4.80 0.53 6.94
N GLY A 46 -5.04 0.65 8.23
CA GLY A 46 -4.69 -0.37 9.21
C GLY A 46 -5.70 -1.50 9.31
N ASP A 47 -5.67 -2.18 10.43
CA ASP A 47 -6.44 -3.35 10.80
C ASP A 47 -7.94 -3.13 10.59
N THR A 48 -8.60 -4.09 9.93
CA THR A 48 -10.05 -3.99 9.68
C THR A 48 -10.87 -4.95 10.53
N HIS A 49 -10.29 -6.05 10.99
CA HIS A 49 -10.96 -7.09 11.78
C HIS A 49 -12.34 -7.53 11.23
N GLY A 50 -12.54 -7.44 9.90
CA GLY A 50 -13.80 -7.77 9.25
C GLY A 50 -14.82 -6.63 9.21
N GLU A 51 -14.49 -5.45 9.73
CA GLU A 51 -15.34 -4.25 9.69
C GLU A 51 -15.14 -3.46 8.40
N PHE A 52 -15.68 -3.98 7.31
CA PHE A 52 -15.50 -3.43 5.97
C PHE A 52 -16.44 -2.26 5.63
N GLU A 53 -17.41 -1.94 6.49
CA GLU A 53 -18.35 -0.84 6.22
C GLU A 53 -17.64 0.51 6.13
N ARG A 54 -16.57 0.72 6.93
CA ARG A 54 -15.79 1.96 6.86
C ARG A 54 -15.14 2.16 5.49
N ILE A 55 -14.58 1.09 4.89
CA ILE A 55 -13.99 1.14 3.54
C ILE A 55 -15.07 1.37 2.49
N LYS A 56 -16.20 0.67 2.60
CA LYS A 56 -17.32 0.85 1.68
C LYS A 56 -17.85 2.29 1.71
N ASN A 57 -18.03 2.85 2.91
CA ASN A 57 -18.48 4.24 3.09
C ASN A 57 -17.45 5.22 2.52
N PHE A 58 -16.15 4.98 2.75
CA PHE A 58 -15.08 5.76 2.16
C PHE A 58 -15.15 5.74 0.63
N CYS A 59 -15.27 4.55 0.01
CA CYS A 59 -15.39 4.42 -1.43
C CYS A 59 -16.59 5.18 -2.00
N GLN A 60 -17.73 5.16 -1.30
CA GLN A 60 -18.94 5.89 -1.72
C GLN A 60 -18.81 7.40 -1.56
N GLN A 61 -18.18 7.87 -0.48
CA GLN A 61 -18.01 9.31 -0.20
C GLN A 61 -16.97 9.97 -1.11
N HIS A 62 -15.96 9.23 -1.54
CA HIS A 62 -14.86 9.72 -2.35
C HIS A 62 -14.90 9.23 -3.80
N GLU A 63 -16.03 8.63 -4.22
CA GLU A 63 -16.24 8.15 -5.59
C GLU A 63 -15.07 7.30 -6.11
N VAL A 64 -14.58 6.38 -5.24
CA VAL A 64 -13.38 5.59 -5.52
C VAL A 64 -13.64 4.64 -6.69
N GLU A 65 -12.80 4.73 -7.71
CA GLU A 65 -12.92 3.97 -8.95
C GLU A 65 -12.50 2.49 -8.78
N PRO A 66 -13.05 1.57 -9.60
CA PRO A 66 -12.76 0.13 -9.50
C PRO A 66 -11.31 -0.26 -9.71
N GLU A 67 -10.54 0.54 -10.44
CA GLU A 67 -9.11 0.34 -10.72
C GLU A 67 -8.23 0.59 -9.50
N ASN A 68 -8.78 1.25 -8.48
CA ASN A 68 -8.05 1.61 -7.28
C ASN A 68 -7.84 0.41 -6.36
N THR A 69 -6.84 0.50 -5.51
CA THR A 69 -6.44 -0.58 -4.61
C THR A 69 -6.40 -0.09 -3.17
N PHE A 70 -6.99 -0.87 -2.26
CA PHE A 70 -6.81 -0.69 -0.82
C PHE A 70 -5.72 -1.64 -0.31
N ILE A 71 -4.70 -1.08 0.32
CA ILE A 71 -3.65 -1.80 1.03
C ILE A 71 -4.05 -1.86 2.50
N ILE A 72 -4.31 -3.07 3.01
CA ILE A 72 -4.69 -3.31 4.42
C ILE A 72 -3.48 -3.90 5.14
N LEU A 73 -3.02 -3.24 6.20
CA LEU A 73 -1.76 -3.55 6.88
C LEU A 73 -1.88 -4.68 7.92
N GLY A 74 -2.61 -5.73 7.59
CA GLY A 74 -2.82 -6.91 8.42
C GLY A 74 -4.16 -6.90 9.15
N ASP A 75 -4.41 -7.99 9.85
CA ASP A 75 -5.64 -8.24 10.61
C ASP A 75 -6.91 -7.87 9.85
N VAL A 76 -6.99 -8.40 8.61
CA VAL A 76 -8.10 -8.13 7.70
C VAL A 76 -9.43 -8.65 8.25
N GLY A 77 -9.37 -9.66 9.14
CA GLY A 77 -10.55 -10.35 9.65
C GLY A 77 -11.10 -11.41 8.70
N LEU A 78 -10.26 -11.87 7.78
CA LEU A 78 -10.48 -13.01 6.92
C LEU A 78 -9.52 -14.14 7.32
N ASN A 79 -9.87 -15.40 6.95
CA ASN A 79 -9.08 -16.59 7.31
C ASN A 79 -8.93 -16.83 8.85
N TYR A 80 -9.79 -16.23 9.66
CA TYR A 80 -9.77 -16.43 11.12
C TYR A 80 -10.62 -17.63 11.55
N PHE A 81 -11.89 -17.72 11.13
CA PHE A 81 -12.83 -18.75 11.60
C PHE A 81 -12.69 -20.06 10.84
N GLY A 82 -12.27 -20.02 9.60
CA GLY A 82 -12.40 -21.11 8.63
C GLY A 82 -13.85 -21.32 8.15
N GLY A 83 -14.01 -21.89 6.99
CA GLY A 83 -15.32 -22.30 6.49
C GLY A 83 -16.32 -21.17 6.20
N GLY A 84 -17.54 -21.28 6.74
CA GLY A 84 -18.68 -20.43 6.34
C GLY A 84 -18.56 -18.98 6.75
N THR A 85 -17.99 -18.68 7.92
CA THR A 85 -17.86 -17.31 8.41
C THR A 85 -16.88 -16.52 7.56
N ASP A 86 -15.70 -17.10 7.27
CA ASP A 86 -14.71 -16.44 6.42
C ASP A 86 -15.24 -16.26 5.00
N ARG A 87 -15.98 -17.24 4.46
CA ARG A 87 -16.64 -17.09 3.16
C ARG A 87 -17.64 -15.93 3.13
N LYS A 88 -18.40 -15.71 4.22
CA LYS A 88 -19.30 -14.55 4.33
C LYS A 88 -18.52 -13.23 4.34
N GLY A 89 -17.41 -13.17 5.11
CA GLY A 89 -16.51 -12.02 5.15
C GLY A 89 -15.94 -11.70 3.77
N LYS A 90 -15.34 -12.70 3.11
CA LYS A 90 -14.79 -12.58 1.74
C LYS A 90 -15.86 -12.11 0.75
N LYS A 91 -17.06 -12.72 0.78
CA LYS A 91 -18.18 -12.29 -0.07
C LYS A 91 -18.63 -10.86 0.21
N LYS A 92 -18.55 -10.38 1.46
CA LYS A 92 -18.88 -9.00 1.82
C LYS A 92 -17.83 -8.03 1.26
N LEU A 93 -16.56 -8.33 1.47
CA LEU A 93 -15.46 -7.51 1.01
C LEU A 93 -15.38 -7.47 -0.52
N SER A 94 -15.52 -8.62 -1.19
CA SER A 94 -15.43 -8.72 -2.65
C SER A 94 -16.51 -7.96 -3.43
N LYS A 95 -17.57 -7.52 -2.76
CA LYS A 95 -18.63 -6.70 -3.37
C LYS A 95 -18.26 -5.22 -3.48
N ILE A 96 -17.25 -4.77 -2.76
CA ILE A 96 -16.70 -3.43 -2.92
C ILE A 96 -15.85 -3.49 -4.19
N PRO A 97 -16.16 -2.67 -5.21
CA PRO A 97 -15.59 -2.86 -6.56
C PRO A 97 -14.19 -2.24 -6.68
N VAL A 98 -13.27 -2.63 -5.79
CA VAL A 98 -11.86 -2.23 -5.79
C VAL A 98 -11.00 -3.47 -5.53
N THR A 99 -9.71 -3.37 -5.77
CA THR A 99 -8.74 -4.41 -5.37
C THR A 99 -8.34 -4.23 -3.91
N PHE A 100 -8.29 -5.32 -3.17
CA PHE A 100 -7.76 -5.37 -1.81
C PHE A 100 -6.41 -6.08 -1.82
N PHE A 101 -5.36 -5.39 -1.39
CA PHE A 101 -4.03 -5.93 -1.20
C PHE A 101 -3.77 -6.04 0.30
N CYS A 102 -3.83 -7.26 0.81
CA CYS A 102 -3.84 -7.55 2.24
C CYS A 102 -2.48 -8.02 2.72
N ILE A 103 -1.92 -7.39 3.73
CA ILE A 103 -0.75 -7.88 4.46
C ILE A 103 -1.22 -8.91 5.48
N HIS A 104 -0.43 -9.93 5.79
CA HIS A 104 -0.76 -10.88 6.84
C HIS A 104 -0.65 -10.23 8.24
N GLY A 105 -1.71 -10.38 9.06
CA GLY A 105 -1.72 -9.97 10.46
C GLY A 105 -1.45 -11.13 11.43
N ASN A 106 -1.60 -10.90 12.73
CA ASN A 106 -1.44 -11.95 13.74
C ASN A 106 -2.76 -12.69 14.06
N HIS A 107 -3.91 -12.13 13.67
CA HIS A 107 -5.23 -12.70 13.94
C HIS A 107 -5.80 -13.48 12.75
N GLU A 108 -4.98 -14.04 11.90
CA GLU A 108 -5.45 -14.79 10.74
C GLU A 108 -4.50 -15.92 10.33
N LEU A 109 -5.09 -16.98 9.76
CA LEU A 109 -4.31 -18.08 9.18
C LEU A 109 -3.63 -17.60 7.90
N ARG A 110 -2.34 -17.90 7.74
CA ARG A 110 -1.61 -17.60 6.51
C ARG A 110 -2.28 -18.27 5.30
N PRO A 111 -2.46 -17.57 4.18
CA PRO A 111 -3.09 -18.13 2.98
C PRO A 111 -2.39 -19.40 2.47
N SER A 112 -1.07 -19.52 2.65
CA SER A 112 -0.31 -20.73 2.30
C SER A 112 -0.78 -21.99 3.04
N LYS A 113 -1.48 -21.84 4.16
CA LYS A 113 -2.05 -22.94 4.96
C LYS A 113 -3.57 -23.04 4.86
N ALA A 114 -4.20 -22.08 4.20
CA ALA A 114 -5.63 -22.07 3.97
C ALA A 114 -5.99 -22.79 2.66
N LEU A 115 -7.15 -23.46 2.65
CA LEU A 115 -7.62 -24.15 1.43
C LEU A 115 -8.16 -23.15 0.41
N GLY A 116 -7.94 -23.45 -0.86
CA GLY A 116 -8.53 -22.73 -1.98
C GLY A 116 -7.68 -21.58 -2.53
N TYR A 117 -6.58 -21.24 -1.89
CA TYR A 117 -5.66 -20.24 -2.39
C TYR A 117 -4.72 -20.82 -3.45
N GLN A 118 -4.38 -19.97 -4.41
CA GLN A 118 -3.35 -20.22 -5.43
C GLN A 118 -2.46 -18.98 -5.58
N ILE A 119 -1.27 -19.19 -6.12
CA ILE A 119 -0.34 -18.09 -6.37
C ILE A 119 -0.64 -17.45 -7.72
N GLN A 120 -0.61 -16.12 -7.75
CA GLN A 120 -0.73 -15.30 -8.96
C GLN A 120 0.34 -14.21 -8.95
N GLU A 121 0.80 -13.82 -10.14
CA GLU A 121 1.66 -12.64 -10.30
C GLU A 121 0.83 -11.36 -10.13
N TYR A 122 1.38 -10.38 -9.40
CA TYR A 122 0.78 -9.08 -9.20
C TYR A 122 1.87 -8.02 -8.99
N ARG A 123 1.92 -7.02 -9.85
CA ARG A 123 2.83 -5.86 -9.73
C ARG A 123 4.29 -6.21 -9.44
N GLY A 124 4.83 -7.18 -10.18
CA GLY A 124 6.23 -7.61 -10.06
C GLY A 124 6.53 -8.61 -8.95
N GLY A 125 5.59 -8.86 -8.03
CA GLY A 125 5.67 -9.87 -7.00
C GLY A 125 4.59 -10.94 -7.14
N LYS A 126 4.48 -11.84 -6.16
CA LYS A 126 3.48 -12.91 -6.10
C LYS A 126 2.52 -12.69 -4.96
N VAL A 127 1.25 -13.02 -5.19
CA VAL A 127 0.19 -12.94 -4.19
C VAL A 127 -0.56 -14.27 -4.08
N TRP A 128 -1.19 -14.50 -2.94
CA TRP A 128 -2.19 -15.52 -2.76
C TRP A 128 -3.56 -14.98 -3.12
N VAL A 129 -4.30 -15.71 -3.94
CA VAL A 129 -5.67 -15.36 -4.34
C VAL A 129 -6.56 -16.60 -4.27
N GLU A 130 -7.78 -16.43 -3.79
CA GLU A 130 -8.83 -17.42 -3.89
C GLU A 130 -9.67 -17.10 -5.15
N PRO A 131 -9.75 -18.00 -6.17
CA PRO A 131 -10.42 -17.70 -7.43
C PRO A 131 -11.88 -17.24 -7.32
N ALA A 132 -12.54 -17.60 -6.23
CA ALA A 132 -13.89 -17.16 -5.93
C ALA A 132 -13.98 -15.68 -5.52
N TYR A 133 -12.86 -15.05 -5.18
CA TYR A 133 -12.75 -13.66 -4.73
C TYR A 133 -11.51 -13.00 -5.34
N PRO A 134 -11.49 -12.79 -6.67
CA PRO A 134 -10.28 -12.43 -7.41
C PRO A 134 -9.75 -11.02 -7.09
N ASN A 135 -10.56 -10.18 -6.48
CA ASN A 135 -10.17 -8.84 -6.03
C ASN A 135 -9.63 -8.79 -4.59
N ILE A 136 -9.47 -9.93 -3.91
CA ILE A 136 -8.86 -10.01 -2.57
C ILE A 136 -7.53 -10.75 -2.69
N LEU A 137 -6.44 -10.00 -2.64
CA LEU A 137 -5.08 -10.48 -2.81
C LEU A 137 -4.36 -10.44 -1.47
N PHE A 138 -3.71 -11.54 -1.07
CA PHE A 138 -2.85 -11.57 0.09
C PHE A 138 -1.39 -11.55 -0.35
N ALA A 139 -0.65 -10.57 0.12
CA ALA A 139 0.76 -10.40 -0.16
C ALA A 139 1.59 -11.56 0.40
N ILE A 140 2.73 -11.82 -0.21
CA ILE A 140 3.68 -12.82 0.27
C ILE A 140 4.87 -12.10 0.91
N ASP A 141 5.23 -12.51 2.13
CA ASP A 141 6.35 -11.92 2.84
C ASP A 141 7.66 -12.02 2.04
N GLY A 142 8.39 -10.91 2.01
CA GLY A 142 9.65 -10.78 1.29
C GLY A 142 9.51 -10.59 -0.21
N GLU A 143 8.30 -10.50 -0.76
CA GLU A 143 8.12 -10.05 -2.13
C GLU A 143 8.27 -8.52 -2.21
N ILE A 144 8.72 -8.05 -3.37
CA ILE A 144 8.77 -6.63 -3.71
C ILE A 144 7.73 -6.35 -4.78
N TYR A 145 6.89 -5.37 -4.53
CA TYR A 145 5.83 -4.96 -5.45
C TYR A 145 6.11 -3.57 -6.00
N ASP A 146 5.75 -3.35 -7.26
CA ASP A 146 5.80 -2.03 -7.87
C ASP A 146 4.43 -1.34 -7.73
N PHE A 147 4.36 -0.32 -6.90
CA PHE A 147 3.21 0.56 -6.81
C PHE A 147 3.61 1.95 -7.35
N MET A 148 3.27 2.23 -8.59
CA MET A 148 3.56 3.50 -9.29
C MET A 148 5.05 3.86 -9.34
N GLY A 149 5.92 2.87 -9.56
CA GLY A 149 7.37 3.04 -9.60
C GLY A 149 8.05 2.99 -8.24
N TYR A 150 7.29 2.90 -7.14
CA TYR A 150 7.86 2.65 -5.81
C TYR A 150 8.07 1.15 -5.59
N SER A 151 9.28 0.79 -5.19
CA SER A 151 9.60 -0.56 -4.74
C SER A 151 9.11 -0.77 -3.31
N CYS A 152 8.08 -1.62 -3.14
CA CYS A 152 7.39 -1.82 -1.87
C CYS A 152 7.66 -3.23 -1.32
N LEU A 153 8.36 -3.32 -0.19
CA LEU A 153 8.58 -4.56 0.53
C LEU A 153 7.39 -4.90 1.42
N VAL A 154 7.03 -6.18 1.49
CA VAL A 154 5.99 -6.66 2.42
C VAL A 154 6.58 -7.57 3.49
N ILE A 155 6.18 -7.30 4.76
CA ILE A 155 6.50 -8.14 5.93
C ILE A 155 5.27 -8.23 6.84
N GLY A 156 4.61 -9.38 6.86
CA GLY A 156 3.42 -9.60 7.68
C GLY A 156 3.71 -10.28 9.01
N GLY A 157 2.73 -10.18 9.92
CA GLY A 157 2.70 -10.86 11.20
C GLY A 157 3.29 -10.06 12.37
N ALA A 158 2.82 -10.40 13.56
CA ALA A 158 3.25 -9.86 14.84
C ALA A 158 2.90 -10.86 15.97
N TYR A 159 3.33 -10.61 17.19
CA TYR A 159 2.93 -11.41 18.35
C TYR A 159 1.58 -10.95 18.91
N SER A 160 0.68 -11.91 19.18
CA SER A 160 -0.60 -11.64 19.84
C SER A 160 -0.44 -11.50 21.35
N VAL A 161 -0.53 -10.28 21.88
CA VAL A 161 -0.45 -10.02 23.33
C VAL A 161 -1.58 -10.72 24.10
N ASP A 162 -2.69 -11.02 23.46
CA ASP A 162 -3.84 -11.74 24.00
C ASP A 162 -3.80 -13.26 23.79
N LYS A 163 -2.68 -13.82 23.33
CA LYS A 163 -2.48 -15.26 23.05
C LYS A 163 -3.00 -16.16 24.16
N TYR A 164 -2.56 -15.94 25.39
CA TYR A 164 -2.93 -16.79 26.51
C TYR A 164 -4.42 -16.63 26.90
N TYR A 165 -4.96 -15.44 26.77
CA TYR A 165 -6.39 -15.21 26.95
C TYR A 165 -7.21 -15.99 25.91
N ARG A 166 -6.81 -15.95 24.64
CA ARG A 166 -7.45 -16.71 23.55
C ARG A 166 -7.41 -18.20 23.82
N LEU A 167 -6.25 -18.74 24.14
CA LEU A 167 -6.08 -20.16 24.43
C LEU A 167 -6.94 -20.59 25.63
N ALA A 168 -6.98 -19.81 26.72
CA ALA A 168 -7.79 -20.08 27.88
C ALA A 168 -9.31 -20.06 27.62
N ARG A 169 -9.76 -19.28 26.63
CA ARG A 169 -11.17 -19.17 26.22
C ARG A 169 -11.55 -20.09 25.06
N GLY A 170 -10.60 -20.89 24.54
CA GLY A 170 -10.81 -21.71 23.34
C GLY A 170 -10.99 -20.91 22.05
N TYR A 171 -10.53 -19.66 22.03
CA TYR A 171 -10.47 -18.86 20.81
C TYR A 171 -9.28 -19.28 19.94
N ARG A 172 -9.36 -18.98 18.67
CA ARG A 172 -8.28 -19.33 17.74
C ARG A 172 -7.04 -18.48 17.98
N TRP A 173 -5.91 -19.14 17.92
CA TRP A 173 -4.58 -18.56 17.86
C TRP A 173 -3.79 -19.32 16.80
N PHE A 174 -2.90 -18.65 16.12
CA PHE A 174 -2.13 -19.21 15.00
C PHE A 174 -0.64 -19.26 15.35
N PRO A 175 -0.03 -20.47 15.40
CA PRO A 175 1.39 -20.61 15.75
C PRO A 175 2.36 -19.91 14.81
N ASP A 176 1.91 -19.54 13.61
CA ASP A 176 2.65 -18.85 12.56
C ASP A 176 2.25 -17.36 12.43
N GLU A 177 1.71 -16.79 13.51
CA GLU A 177 1.35 -15.38 13.58
C GLU A 177 2.55 -14.46 13.33
N GLN A 178 3.74 -14.86 13.76
CA GLN A 178 5.00 -14.16 13.51
C GLN A 178 5.74 -14.72 12.27
N PRO A 179 6.65 -13.96 11.63
CA PRO A 179 7.50 -14.46 10.56
C PRO A 179 8.38 -15.62 11.03
N SER A 180 8.30 -16.73 10.31
CA SER A 180 9.20 -17.88 10.55
C SER A 180 10.66 -17.54 10.17
N GLU A 181 11.61 -18.34 10.65
CA GLU A 181 13.01 -18.19 10.26
C GLU A 181 13.26 -18.35 8.75
N GLU A 182 12.38 -19.07 8.06
CA GLU A 182 12.40 -19.17 6.61
C GLU A 182 11.99 -17.85 5.95
N ILE A 183 10.91 -17.21 6.43
CA ILE A 183 10.47 -15.91 5.98
C ILE A 183 11.54 -14.85 6.24
N LYS A 184 12.12 -14.84 7.44
CA LYS A 184 13.19 -13.90 7.80
C LYS A 184 14.37 -14.00 6.85
N ARG A 185 14.87 -15.22 6.60
CA ARG A 185 15.96 -15.46 5.64
C ARG A 185 15.60 -15.02 4.22
N LYS A 186 14.37 -15.27 3.76
CA LYS A 186 13.91 -14.81 2.45
C LYS A 186 13.96 -13.30 2.36
N VAL A 187 13.37 -12.58 3.33
CA VAL A 187 13.37 -11.13 3.39
C VAL A 187 14.79 -10.56 3.35
N GLU A 188 15.67 -11.07 4.20
CA GLU A 188 17.07 -10.62 4.26
C GLU A 188 17.82 -10.89 2.95
N SER A 189 17.59 -12.04 2.33
CA SER A 189 18.20 -12.39 1.03
C SER A 189 17.73 -11.45 -0.09
N VAL A 190 16.43 -11.14 -0.13
CA VAL A 190 15.87 -10.20 -1.12
C VAL A 190 16.43 -8.79 -0.91
N LEU A 191 16.50 -8.33 0.33
CA LEU A 191 17.07 -7.02 0.65
C LEU A 191 18.57 -6.95 0.34
N ALA A 192 19.33 -7.99 0.65
CA ALA A 192 20.76 -8.06 0.33
C ALA A 192 21.00 -8.00 -1.18
N ALA A 193 20.17 -8.69 -1.99
CA ALA A 193 20.24 -8.64 -3.44
C ALA A 193 19.91 -7.26 -4.04
N ARG A 194 19.34 -6.35 -3.23
CA ARG A 194 18.98 -4.99 -3.60
C ARG A 194 19.81 -3.94 -2.87
N ASP A 195 20.99 -4.28 -2.36
CA ASP A 195 21.83 -3.38 -1.56
C ASP A 195 21.08 -2.72 -0.40
N TRP A 196 20.13 -3.42 0.21
CA TRP A 196 19.28 -2.94 1.31
C TRP A 196 18.54 -1.64 0.97
N LYS A 197 17.94 -1.55 -0.23
CA LYS A 197 17.19 -0.38 -0.69
C LYS A 197 15.79 -0.79 -1.15
N VAL A 198 14.80 -0.11 -0.60
CA VAL A 198 13.41 -0.10 -1.07
C VAL A 198 12.83 1.28 -0.79
N ASP A 199 11.79 1.67 -1.50
CA ASP A 199 11.17 2.98 -1.26
C ASP A 199 10.23 2.91 -0.07
N ILE A 200 9.42 1.86 0.01
CA ILE A 200 8.37 1.71 1.03
C ILE A 200 8.42 0.31 1.66
N VAL A 201 8.12 0.25 2.94
CA VAL A 201 7.85 -1.00 3.65
C VAL A 201 6.40 -1.03 4.09
N PHE A 202 5.67 -2.07 3.73
CA PHE A 202 4.37 -2.41 4.29
C PHE A 202 4.55 -3.58 5.26
N ALA A 203 4.35 -3.34 6.53
CA ALA A 203 4.45 -4.37 7.55
C ALA A 203 3.20 -4.39 8.43
N HIS A 204 2.98 -5.49 9.17
CA HIS A 204 1.92 -5.49 10.16
C HIS A 204 2.35 -4.78 11.45
N THR A 205 3.58 -4.96 11.90
CA THR A 205 4.17 -4.30 13.07
C THR A 205 5.38 -3.42 12.71
N CYS A 206 6.03 -2.82 13.68
CA CYS A 206 7.11 -1.85 13.51
C CYS A 206 8.45 -2.34 14.07
N PRO A 207 9.60 -1.70 13.72
CA PRO A 207 10.86 -1.91 14.41
C PRO A 207 10.78 -1.55 15.91
N LEU A 208 11.42 -2.34 16.77
CA LEU A 208 11.32 -2.26 18.23
C LEU A 208 11.42 -0.84 18.82
N ARG A 209 12.33 -0.02 18.30
CA ARG A 209 12.56 1.35 18.81
C ARG A 209 11.38 2.30 18.60
N TYR A 210 10.44 1.92 17.76
CA TYR A 210 9.26 2.72 17.43
C TYR A 210 7.97 2.19 18.07
N GLU A 211 8.05 1.13 18.89
CA GLU A 211 6.86 0.63 19.61
C GLU A 211 6.17 1.79 20.34
N PRO A 212 4.87 1.99 20.13
CA PRO A 212 4.12 3.07 20.77
C PRO A 212 3.72 2.66 22.19
N VAL A 213 4.69 2.67 23.10
CA VAL A 213 4.55 2.18 24.49
C VAL A 213 3.42 2.85 25.27
N GLU A 214 3.01 4.05 24.86
CA GLU A 214 1.92 4.82 25.46
C GLU A 214 0.52 4.21 25.24
N VAL A 215 0.36 3.31 24.25
CA VAL A 215 -0.91 2.61 23.99
C VAL A 215 -0.89 1.16 24.46
N PHE A 216 0.17 0.71 25.07
CA PHE A 216 0.23 -0.65 25.59
C PHE A 216 -0.82 -0.89 26.67
N LEU A 217 -1.45 -2.09 26.62
CA LEU A 217 -2.47 -2.47 27.57
C LEU A 217 -1.86 -2.60 28.98
N PRO A 218 -2.33 -1.82 29.99
CA PRO A 218 -1.70 -1.79 31.32
C PRO A 218 -1.71 -3.13 32.05
N MET A 219 -2.64 -4.04 31.68
CA MET A 219 -2.77 -5.36 32.29
C MET A 219 -1.84 -6.42 31.68
N ILE A 220 -1.10 -6.08 30.64
CA ILE A 220 -0.17 -7.02 29.98
C ILE A 220 1.23 -6.80 30.53
N ASP A 221 1.79 -7.84 31.16
CA ASP A 221 3.19 -7.84 31.56
C ASP A 221 4.08 -7.91 30.29
N GLN A 222 4.72 -6.81 29.96
CA GLN A 222 5.55 -6.67 28.77
C GLN A 222 6.76 -7.62 28.75
N SER A 223 7.18 -8.15 29.91
CA SER A 223 8.24 -9.16 29.98
C SER A 223 7.82 -10.53 29.42
N THR A 224 6.51 -10.76 29.26
CA THR A 224 5.94 -12.00 28.70
C THR A 224 5.62 -11.89 27.21
N VAL A 225 5.76 -10.70 26.61
CA VAL A 225 5.50 -10.45 25.19
C VAL A 225 6.73 -10.84 24.38
N ASP A 226 6.54 -11.70 23.40
CA ASP A 226 7.61 -12.08 22.45
C ASP A 226 7.81 -11.01 21.40
N LYS A 227 8.83 -10.20 21.57
CA LYS A 227 9.21 -9.09 20.69
C LYS A 227 10.22 -9.49 19.60
N SER A 228 10.35 -10.79 19.32
CA SER A 228 11.34 -11.28 18.37
C SER A 228 11.15 -10.74 16.96
N THR A 229 9.90 -10.44 16.55
CA THR A 229 9.59 -9.80 15.27
C THR A 229 10.06 -8.36 15.25
N GLU A 230 9.70 -7.55 16.23
CA GLU A 230 10.07 -6.12 16.34
C GLU A 230 11.59 -5.94 16.47
N ILE A 231 12.26 -6.83 17.22
CA ILE A 231 13.73 -6.87 17.33
C ILE A 231 14.36 -7.14 15.96
N TRP A 232 13.88 -8.16 15.25
CA TRP A 232 14.38 -8.49 13.91
C TRP A 232 14.11 -7.37 12.90
N LEU A 233 12.93 -6.75 12.92
CA LEU A 233 12.60 -5.59 12.10
C LEU A 233 13.54 -4.41 12.41
N GLY A 234 13.94 -4.25 13.67
CA GLY A 234 14.93 -3.26 14.09
C GLY A 234 16.32 -3.51 13.49
N GLU A 235 16.73 -4.78 13.33
CA GLU A 235 18.00 -5.11 12.66
C GLU A 235 17.93 -4.87 11.13
N ILE A 236 16.77 -5.09 10.52
CA ILE A 236 16.54 -4.73 9.12
C ILE A 236 16.61 -3.20 8.97
N GLU A 237 15.88 -2.47 9.78
CA GLU A 237 15.74 -1.01 9.69
C GLU A 237 17.08 -0.28 9.79
N LYS A 238 18.02 -0.77 10.63
CA LYS A 238 19.38 -0.21 10.74
C LYS A 238 20.18 -0.26 9.44
N LYS A 239 19.89 -1.20 8.55
CA LYS A 239 20.61 -1.40 7.28
C LYS A 239 19.86 -0.83 6.10
N LEU A 240 18.54 -0.68 6.22
CA LEU A 240 17.64 -0.39 5.12
C LEU A 240 17.63 1.10 4.77
N THR A 241 17.81 1.40 3.50
CA THR A 241 17.49 2.72 2.94
C THR A 241 16.05 2.68 2.44
N TYR A 242 15.18 3.51 3.03
CA TYR A 242 13.76 3.58 2.69
C TYR A 242 13.21 4.99 2.94
N GLU A 243 12.07 5.31 2.32
CA GLU A 243 11.39 6.60 2.48
C GLU A 243 10.31 6.54 3.56
N ARG A 244 9.50 5.47 3.56
CA ARG A 244 8.36 5.29 4.47
C ARG A 244 8.18 3.84 4.89
N TRP A 245 7.74 3.65 6.12
CA TRP A 245 7.32 2.36 6.66
C TRP A 245 5.91 2.49 7.20
N TYR A 246 4.96 1.77 6.63
CA TYR A 246 3.59 1.71 7.09
C TYR A 246 3.37 0.46 7.92
N CYS A 247 2.67 0.60 9.06
CA CYS A 247 2.30 -0.53 9.91
C CYS A 247 0.94 -0.32 10.61
N GLY A 248 0.27 -1.44 10.95
CA GLY A 248 -0.96 -1.52 11.73
C GLY A 248 -0.72 -1.97 13.16
N HIS A 249 -1.41 -3.03 13.59
CA HIS A 249 -1.25 -3.80 14.82
C HIS A 249 -1.56 -3.05 16.13
N TYR A 250 -1.09 -1.83 16.31
CA TYR A 250 -1.22 -1.09 17.58
C TYR A 250 -2.51 -0.28 17.69
N HIS A 251 -3.37 -0.33 16.71
CA HIS A 251 -4.66 0.37 16.66
C HIS A 251 -4.56 1.87 16.98
N LEU A 252 -3.59 2.53 16.38
CA LEU A 252 -3.44 3.99 16.47
C LEU A 252 -3.05 4.58 15.12
N ALA A 253 -3.38 5.86 14.93
CA ALA A 253 -2.94 6.69 13.81
C ALA A 253 -1.85 7.64 14.31
N LYS A 254 -0.59 7.41 13.93
CA LYS A 254 0.54 8.20 14.40
C LYS A 254 1.71 8.14 13.42
N LYS A 255 2.41 9.25 13.28
CA LYS A 255 3.66 9.31 12.52
C LYS A 255 4.84 9.59 13.45
N ILE A 256 5.89 8.77 13.33
CA ILE A 256 7.16 8.96 14.04
C ILE A 256 8.28 8.79 13.00
N ASP A 257 9.03 9.82 12.71
CA ASP A 257 10.05 9.83 11.66
C ASP A 257 9.49 9.33 10.31
N LYS A 258 9.99 8.20 9.86
CA LYS A 258 9.57 7.51 8.63
C LYS A 258 8.50 6.45 8.86
N ILE A 259 8.13 6.18 10.12
CA ILE A 259 7.12 5.16 10.46
C ILE A 259 5.75 5.82 10.53
N GLN A 260 4.81 5.25 9.80
CA GLN A 260 3.41 5.65 9.78
C GLN A 260 2.57 4.49 10.33
N PHE A 261 2.04 4.67 11.53
CA PHE A 261 1.04 3.78 12.12
C PHE A 261 -0.32 4.13 11.54
N MET A 262 -1.05 3.11 11.09
CA MET A 262 -2.37 3.23 10.51
C MET A 262 -3.37 2.38 11.27
N PHE A 263 -4.59 2.88 11.41
CA PHE A 263 -5.70 2.13 11.97
C PHE A 263 -6.99 2.37 11.20
N GLU A 264 -7.83 3.32 11.62
CA GLU A 264 -9.09 3.66 10.94
C GLU A 264 -8.95 4.77 9.90
N ASP A 265 -7.81 5.42 9.88
CA ASP A 265 -7.44 6.46 8.92
C ASP A 265 -7.03 5.88 7.55
N TYR A 266 -6.87 6.76 6.59
CA TYR A 266 -6.46 6.44 5.23
C TYR A 266 -5.30 7.33 4.82
N ASP A 267 -4.30 6.74 4.16
CA ASP A 267 -3.24 7.47 3.44
C ASP A 267 -3.28 7.08 1.96
N ILE A 268 -2.61 7.80 1.11
CA ILE A 268 -2.63 7.62 -0.35
C ILE A 268 -1.20 7.47 -0.88
N LEU A 269 -0.98 6.50 -1.79
CA LEU A 269 0.20 6.43 -2.63
C LEU A 269 -0.13 6.89 -4.07
N PRO A 270 0.77 7.58 -4.75
CA PRO A 270 2.01 8.06 -4.19
C PRO A 270 1.68 8.96 -3.02
N HIS A 271 2.38 8.73 -1.93
CA HIS A 271 2.36 9.71 -0.85
C HIS A 271 2.73 11.02 -1.51
N THR A 272 1.78 11.96 -1.54
CA THR A 272 1.98 13.22 -2.24
C THR A 272 3.39 13.71 -1.97
N LEU A 273 4.28 13.46 -2.93
CA LEU A 273 5.49 14.23 -3.03
C LEU A 273 5.00 15.66 -3.16
N ASN A 274 4.83 16.30 -1.99
CA ASN A 274 4.36 17.67 -1.90
C ASN A 274 3.07 17.95 -2.68
N LEU A 275 1.93 17.90 -2.00
CA LEU A 275 0.78 18.76 -2.40
C LEU A 275 1.27 20.17 -2.78
N GLN A 276 2.39 20.64 -2.22
CA GLN A 276 3.03 21.90 -2.60
C GLN A 276 3.70 21.83 -3.99
N GLU A 277 4.42 20.77 -4.34
CA GLU A 277 5.04 20.63 -5.69
C GLU A 277 3.99 20.36 -6.76
N GLU A 278 2.97 19.56 -6.46
CA GLU A 278 1.87 19.30 -7.37
C GLU A 278 0.99 20.56 -7.52
N THR A 279 0.69 21.25 -6.43
CA THR A 279 -0.01 22.54 -6.45
C THR A 279 0.84 23.63 -7.14
N GLU A 280 2.15 23.65 -6.97
CA GLU A 280 3.04 24.55 -7.72
C GLU A 280 3.13 24.15 -9.19
N MET A 281 3.13 22.87 -9.52
CA MET A 281 3.12 22.39 -10.91
C MET A 281 1.80 22.73 -11.61
N ILE A 282 0.67 22.49 -10.95
CA ILE A 282 -0.66 22.90 -11.46
C ILE A 282 -0.73 24.42 -11.63
N ARG A 283 -0.31 25.21 -10.65
CA ARG A 283 -0.26 26.68 -10.78
C ARG A 283 0.73 27.18 -11.83
N ARG A 284 1.76 26.41 -12.15
CA ARG A 284 2.71 26.72 -13.21
C ARG A 284 2.13 26.39 -14.58
N MET A 285 1.36 25.30 -14.68
CA MET A 285 0.61 24.94 -15.88
C MET A 285 -0.53 25.93 -16.13
N GLU A 286 -1.29 26.32 -15.14
CA GLU A 286 -2.34 27.35 -15.22
C GLU A 286 -1.74 28.70 -15.67
N ARG A 287 -0.63 29.14 -15.09
CA ARG A 287 0.08 30.35 -15.53
C ARG A 287 0.61 30.27 -16.96
N GLN A 288 1.07 29.10 -17.41
CA GLN A 288 1.49 28.91 -18.79
C GLN A 288 0.31 28.93 -19.74
N ALA A 289 -0.83 28.34 -19.39
CA ALA A 289 -2.05 28.41 -20.14
C ALA A 289 -2.57 29.87 -20.25
N GLU A 290 -2.54 30.64 -19.15
CA GLU A 290 -2.86 32.08 -19.15
C GLU A 290 -1.92 32.90 -20.04
N ILE A 291 -0.62 32.59 -20.06
CA ILE A 291 0.35 33.27 -20.93
C ILE A 291 0.11 32.92 -22.40
N VAL A 292 -0.18 31.67 -22.73
CA VAL A 292 -0.51 31.22 -24.09
C VAL A 292 -1.79 31.89 -24.58
N HIS A 293 -2.81 31.97 -23.71
CA HIS A 293 -4.06 32.70 -23.99
C HIS A 293 -3.84 34.22 -24.14
N ALA A 294 -3.04 34.81 -23.26
CA ALA A 294 -2.72 36.26 -23.32
C ALA A 294 -1.84 36.65 -24.52
N LEU A 295 -1.07 35.72 -25.06
CA LEU A 295 -0.27 35.92 -26.27
C LEU A 295 -1.07 35.69 -27.56
N GLY A 296 -2.38 35.35 -27.47
CA GLY A 296 -3.23 35.12 -28.63
C GLY A 296 -2.86 33.91 -29.49
N LEU A 297 -2.02 33.02 -28.98
CA LEU A 297 -1.54 31.83 -29.72
C LEU A 297 -2.63 30.76 -29.93
N LEU A 298 -3.81 30.92 -29.29
CA LEU A 298 -4.99 30.06 -29.48
C LEU A 298 -6.06 30.70 -30.40
N ASP A 299 -6.00 32.01 -30.67
CA ASP A 299 -7.03 32.71 -31.47
C ASP A 299 -6.84 32.53 -32.98
N ASP A 300 -5.70 31.98 -33.42
CA ASP A 300 -5.43 31.74 -34.85
C ASP A 300 -5.97 30.39 -35.39
N ILE A 301 -6.60 29.56 -34.56
CA ILE A 301 -7.09 28.22 -34.96
C ILE A 301 -8.58 28.24 -35.38
N GLU A 302 -9.35 29.30 -35.09
CA GLU A 302 -10.77 29.41 -35.46
C GLU A 302 -11.01 30.26 -36.76
N GLY A 303 -9.98 30.62 -37.48
CA GLY A 303 -10.04 31.60 -38.60
C GLY A 303 -9.96 31.04 -40.03
N GLU A 304 -9.96 29.72 -40.25
CA GLU A 304 -10.01 29.14 -41.60
C GLU A 304 -11.01 27.98 -41.69
N THR A 305 -12.27 28.29 -41.92
CA THR A 305 -13.24 27.43 -42.61
C THR A 305 -13.90 28.19 -43.72
#